data_4fd2a3ccca4165b927c3f9794ff42433
#
_entry.id   4fd2a3ccca4165b927c3f9794ff42433
#
_cell.length_a   1.000
_cell.length_b   1.000
_cell.length_c   1.000
_cell.angle_alpha   90.00
_cell.angle_beta   90.00
_cell.angle_gamma   90.00
#
_symmetry.space_group_name_H-M   'P 1'
#
loop_
_entity.id
_entity.type
_entity.pdbx_description
1 polymer ?
#
loop_
_entity_poly.entity_id
_entity_poly.type
_entity_poly.pdbx_seq_one_letter_code
_entity_poly.pdbx_strand_id
1 'polypeptide(L)'
;MEDNKKKGLGMVLEGGGMRGLYTAGVLDELMEQGIYADSTVGVSAGAIFGCNYKSRQIGRTLRYNTRFCKDKRYMGLKSWITTGDLYSKDFAYGEVPWKLDVFDTETFARSPMKFTVVCTDIETGKPC
;
A
#
# COMPACT_ATOMS: atom_id res chain seq x y z
N MET A 1 0.67 -39.16 14.90
CA MET A 1 0.93 -37.77 15.35
C MET A 1 0.63 -36.86 14.17
N GLU A 2 -0.58 -36.31 14.11
CA GLU A 2 -0.91 -35.33 13.09
C GLU A 2 -0.07 -34.05 13.35
N ASP A 3 0.73 -33.69 12.37
CA ASP A 3 1.54 -32.48 12.37
C ASP A 3 0.58 -31.28 12.34
N ASN A 4 0.26 -30.75 13.52
CA ASN A 4 -0.64 -29.62 13.72
C ASN A 4 0.08 -28.33 13.26
N LYS A 5 0.50 -28.29 11.97
CA LYS A 5 1.03 -27.08 11.35
C LYS A 5 -0.03 -26.00 11.45
N LYS A 6 0.20 -25.03 12.31
CA LYS A 6 -0.60 -23.81 12.39
C LYS A 6 -0.79 -23.28 10.97
N LYS A 7 -2.02 -23.32 10.46
CA LYS A 7 -2.33 -22.78 9.13
C LYS A 7 -2.09 -21.27 9.20
N GLY A 8 -1.12 -20.78 8.44
CA GLY A 8 -0.87 -19.36 8.32
C GLY A 8 -1.96 -18.67 7.49
N LEU A 9 -2.24 -17.41 7.80
CA LEU A 9 -3.14 -16.55 7.02
C LEU A 9 -2.32 -15.84 5.95
N GLY A 10 -2.61 -16.12 4.67
CA GLY A 10 -2.06 -15.40 3.52
C GLY A 10 -3.09 -14.43 2.94
N MET A 11 -2.64 -13.28 2.46
CA MET A 11 -3.49 -12.27 1.83
C MET A 11 -2.91 -11.84 0.49
N VAL A 12 -3.79 -11.67 -0.50
CA VAL A 12 -3.43 -11.16 -1.82
C VAL A 12 -4.22 -9.89 -2.07
N LEU A 13 -3.50 -8.78 -2.34
CA LEU A 13 -4.05 -7.46 -2.56
C LEU A 13 -3.83 -7.08 -4.02
N GLU A 14 -4.92 -7.06 -4.79
CA GLU A 14 -4.86 -6.72 -6.21
C GLU A 14 -4.59 -5.23 -6.46
N GLY A 15 -4.12 -4.93 -7.67
CA GLY A 15 -4.06 -3.56 -8.18
C GLY A 15 -5.43 -3.03 -8.55
N GLY A 16 -5.56 -1.71 -8.71
CA GLY A 16 -6.84 -1.11 -9.11
C GLY A 16 -6.91 0.41 -8.94
N GLY A 17 -5.77 1.06 -8.70
CA GLY A 17 -5.74 2.51 -8.49
C GLY A 17 -6.67 2.93 -7.34
N MET A 18 -7.51 3.94 -7.59
CA MET A 18 -8.43 4.46 -6.56
C MET A 18 -9.50 3.45 -6.09
N ARG A 19 -9.81 2.43 -6.87
CA ARG A 19 -10.71 1.34 -6.43
C ARG A 19 -10.14 0.57 -5.23
N GLY A 20 -8.83 0.56 -5.08
CA GLY A 20 -8.15 -0.03 -3.94
C GLY A 20 -8.49 0.62 -2.60
N LEU A 21 -9.16 1.79 -2.57
CA LEU A 21 -9.67 2.36 -1.32
C LEU A 21 -10.70 1.46 -0.63
N TYR A 22 -11.41 0.62 -1.37
CA TYR A 22 -12.24 -0.43 -0.78
C TYR A 22 -11.37 -1.43 0.00
N THR A 23 -10.30 -1.90 -0.63
CA THR A 23 -9.31 -2.78 0.04
C THR A 23 -8.72 -2.11 1.28
N ALA A 24 -8.40 -0.82 1.21
CA ALA A 24 -7.90 -0.08 2.36
C ALA A 24 -8.89 -0.07 3.53
N GLY A 25 -10.18 0.13 3.26
CA GLY A 25 -11.22 0.07 4.29
C GLY A 25 -11.34 -1.32 4.94
N VAL A 26 -11.23 -2.38 4.13
CA VAL A 26 -11.21 -3.76 4.66
C VAL A 26 -9.98 -4.00 5.52
N LEU A 27 -8.80 -3.50 5.11
CA LEU A 27 -7.56 -3.63 5.87
C LEU A 27 -7.62 -2.86 7.20
N ASP A 28 -8.24 -1.67 7.21
CA ASP A 28 -8.45 -0.89 8.41
C ASP A 28 -9.35 -1.65 9.40
N GLU A 29 -10.46 -2.22 8.93
CA GLU A 29 -11.36 -3.05 9.75
C GLU A 29 -10.63 -4.28 10.33
N LEU A 30 -9.84 -4.98 9.52
CA LEU A 30 -9.04 -6.12 10.00
C LEU A 30 -8.05 -5.69 11.10
N MET A 31 -7.41 -4.53 10.93
CA MET A 31 -6.51 -3.99 11.96
C MET A 31 -7.25 -3.62 13.25
N GLU A 32 -8.44 -3.03 13.16
CA GLU A 32 -9.29 -2.71 14.31
C GLU A 32 -9.72 -3.95 15.08
N GLN A 33 -9.96 -5.06 14.36
CA GLN A 33 -10.26 -6.37 14.95
C GLN A 33 -9.01 -7.14 15.42
N GLY A 34 -7.81 -6.56 15.27
CA GLY A 34 -6.55 -7.23 15.64
C GLY A 34 -6.19 -8.43 14.76
N ILE A 35 -6.77 -8.51 13.56
CA ILE A 35 -6.52 -9.59 12.61
C ILE A 35 -5.38 -9.19 11.70
N TYR A 36 -4.29 -9.97 11.73
CA TYR A 36 -3.10 -9.75 10.91
C TYR A 36 -2.71 -11.01 10.15
N ALA A 37 -2.39 -10.85 8.87
CA ALA A 37 -1.89 -11.93 8.04
C ALA A 37 -0.42 -12.26 8.39
N ASP A 38 -0.02 -13.52 8.19
CA ASP A 38 1.38 -13.95 8.29
C ASP A 38 2.18 -13.54 7.04
N SER A 39 1.49 -13.47 5.90
CA SER A 39 2.08 -13.03 4.64
C SER A 39 1.07 -12.26 3.79
N THR A 40 1.58 -11.25 3.07
CA THR A 40 0.78 -10.44 2.16
C THR A 40 1.53 -10.25 0.85
N VAL A 41 0.83 -10.41 -0.26
CA VAL A 41 1.32 -10.10 -1.61
C VAL A 41 0.51 -8.94 -2.14
N GLY A 42 1.17 -7.87 -2.59
CA GLY A 42 0.50 -6.68 -3.10
C GLY A 42 0.96 -6.31 -4.51
N VAL A 43 0.00 -5.87 -5.32
CA VAL A 43 0.23 -5.39 -6.69
C VAL A 43 -0.27 -3.96 -6.79
N SER A 44 0.51 -3.01 -7.31
CA SER A 44 0.09 -1.62 -7.54
C SER A 44 -0.53 -0.98 -6.27
N ALA A 45 -1.79 -0.53 -6.33
CA ALA A 45 -2.51 0.00 -5.17
C ALA A 45 -2.53 -0.97 -3.98
N GLY A 46 -2.64 -2.29 -4.23
CA GLY A 46 -2.57 -3.30 -3.18
C GLY A 46 -1.23 -3.32 -2.46
N ALA A 47 -0.12 -3.07 -3.16
CA ALA A 47 1.19 -2.91 -2.53
C ALA A 47 1.26 -1.63 -1.68
N ILE A 48 0.81 -0.50 -2.23
CA ILE A 48 0.84 0.81 -1.55
C ILE A 48 -0.04 0.80 -0.29
N PHE A 49 -1.22 0.20 -0.35
CA PHE A 49 -2.15 0.18 0.77
C PHE A 49 -1.80 -0.92 1.78
N GLY A 50 -1.33 -2.07 1.30
CA GLY A 50 -0.87 -3.17 2.14
C GLY A 50 0.33 -2.82 3.03
N CYS A 51 1.19 -1.88 2.61
CA CYS A 51 2.27 -1.45 3.50
C CYS A 51 1.76 -0.73 4.76
N ASN A 52 0.60 -0.04 4.69
CA ASN A 52 -0.03 0.57 5.86
C ASN A 52 -0.62 -0.50 6.81
N TYR A 53 -1.12 -1.60 6.26
CA TYR A 53 -1.57 -2.74 7.06
C TYR A 53 -0.40 -3.41 7.80
N LYS A 54 0.73 -3.61 7.12
CA LYS A 54 1.94 -4.14 7.77
C LYS A 54 2.49 -3.19 8.83
N SER A 55 2.44 -1.87 8.62
CA SER A 55 2.87 -0.85 9.58
C SER A 55 1.81 -0.50 10.64
N ARG A 56 0.65 -1.16 10.61
CA ARG A 56 -0.46 -0.98 11.58
C ARG A 56 -0.99 0.46 11.63
N GLN A 57 -0.97 1.16 10.51
CA GLN A 57 -1.43 2.55 10.43
C GLN A 57 -2.88 2.66 9.96
N ILE A 58 -3.82 2.39 10.88
CA ILE A 58 -5.27 2.46 10.63
C ILE A 58 -5.64 3.84 10.08
N GLY A 59 -6.50 3.86 9.06
CA GLY A 59 -7.04 5.05 8.42
C GLY A 59 -6.02 5.87 7.60
N ARG A 60 -4.73 5.51 7.62
CA ARG A 60 -3.70 6.30 6.94
C ARG A 60 -3.97 6.39 5.44
N THR A 61 -4.32 5.26 4.79
CA THR A 61 -4.61 5.23 3.35
C THR A 61 -5.75 6.18 2.98
N LEU A 62 -6.86 6.11 3.69
CA LEU A 62 -8.00 7.01 3.45
C LEU A 62 -7.63 8.46 3.73
N ARG A 63 -6.92 8.72 4.84
CA ARG A 63 -6.55 10.06 5.26
C ARG A 63 -5.73 10.82 4.24
N TYR A 64 -4.63 10.26 3.73
CA TYR A 64 -3.82 10.97 2.76
C TYR A 64 -4.51 11.07 1.38
N ASN A 65 -5.23 10.03 0.95
CA ASN A 65 -5.96 10.08 -0.32
C ASN A 65 -7.07 11.14 -0.29
N THR A 66 -7.87 11.22 0.77
CA THR A 66 -8.93 12.25 0.90
C THR A 66 -8.36 13.65 1.08
N ARG A 67 -7.28 13.79 1.86
CA ARG A 67 -6.63 15.08 2.11
C ARG A 67 -6.04 15.68 0.85
N PHE A 68 -5.42 14.85 0.01
CA PHE A 68 -4.65 15.33 -1.15
C PHE A 68 -5.35 15.11 -2.49
N CYS A 69 -6.56 14.53 -2.54
CA CYS A 69 -7.26 14.26 -3.81
C CYS A 69 -7.51 15.51 -4.68
N LYS A 70 -7.59 16.70 -4.06
CA LYS A 70 -7.75 18.00 -4.76
C LYS A 70 -6.43 18.79 -4.89
N ASP A 71 -5.34 18.28 -4.35
CA ASP A 71 -4.04 18.95 -4.45
C ASP A 71 -3.44 18.70 -5.83
N LYS A 72 -3.21 19.80 -6.57
CA LYS A 72 -2.62 19.74 -7.92
C LYS A 72 -1.22 19.15 -7.95
N ARG A 73 -0.53 19.07 -6.80
CA ARG A 73 0.77 18.42 -6.66
C ARG A 73 0.63 16.91 -6.51
N TYR A 74 -0.52 16.43 -6.00
CA TYR A 74 -0.74 15.00 -5.81
C TYR A 74 -1.13 14.30 -7.11
N MET A 75 -2.12 14.88 -7.83
CA MET A 75 -2.61 14.35 -9.10
C MET A 75 -3.10 15.49 -9.98
N GLY A 76 -2.75 15.50 -11.26
CA GLY A 76 -3.26 16.50 -12.17
C GLY A 76 -2.73 16.43 -13.58
N LEU A 77 -3.48 17.06 -14.49
CA LEU A 77 -3.14 17.15 -15.91
C LEU A 77 -1.79 17.85 -16.14
N LYS A 78 -1.44 18.81 -15.27
CA LYS A 78 -0.14 19.50 -15.32
C LYS A 78 1.01 18.52 -15.04
N SER A 79 0.87 17.65 -14.05
CA SER A 79 1.87 16.62 -13.76
C SER A 79 2.04 15.71 -14.98
N TRP A 80 0.93 15.26 -15.56
CA TRP A 80 0.96 14.39 -16.73
C TRP A 80 1.67 15.05 -17.94
N ILE A 81 1.39 16.32 -18.22
CA ILE A 81 2.01 17.04 -19.35
C ILE A 81 3.51 17.28 -19.11
N THR A 82 3.92 17.55 -17.87
CA THR A 82 5.31 17.94 -17.56
C THR A 82 6.22 16.77 -17.26
N THR A 83 5.69 15.67 -16.70
CA THR A 83 6.48 14.52 -16.24
C THR A 83 6.11 13.20 -16.90
N GLY A 84 4.98 13.15 -17.64
CA GLY A 84 4.41 11.92 -18.17
C GLY A 84 3.63 11.10 -17.13
N ASP A 85 3.69 11.49 -15.85
CA ASP A 85 3.04 10.80 -14.75
C ASP A 85 1.81 11.56 -14.26
N LEU A 86 0.67 10.86 -14.13
CA LEU A 86 -0.57 11.46 -13.59
C LEU A 86 -0.40 11.84 -12.11
N TYR A 87 0.37 11.07 -11.35
CA TYR A 87 0.74 11.34 -9.97
C TYR A 87 2.18 11.89 -9.91
N SER A 88 2.37 12.98 -9.17
CA SER A 88 3.73 13.48 -8.92
C SER A 88 4.46 12.55 -7.97
N LYS A 89 5.52 11.90 -8.45
CA LYS A 89 6.37 11.01 -7.65
C LYS A 89 6.97 11.74 -6.46
N ASP A 90 7.50 12.93 -6.67
CA ASP A 90 8.17 13.71 -5.63
C ASP A 90 7.21 14.08 -4.50
N PHE A 91 5.98 14.43 -4.84
CA PHE A 91 4.97 14.72 -3.82
C PHE A 91 4.43 13.46 -3.16
N ALA A 92 3.95 12.48 -3.95
CA ALA A 92 3.26 11.29 -3.42
C ALA A 92 4.19 10.35 -2.65
N TYR A 93 5.44 10.20 -3.08
CA TYR A 93 6.42 9.30 -2.48
C TYR A 93 7.56 10.01 -1.75
N GLY A 94 7.79 11.30 -2.03
CA GLY A 94 8.82 12.12 -1.40
C GLY A 94 8.30 12.96 -0.23
N GLU A 95 7.22 13.72 -0.41
CA GLU A 95 6.73 14.62 0.64
C GLU A 95 5.70 13.97 1.56
N VAL A 96 4.68 13.30 0.99
CA VAL A 96 3.57 12.75 1.78
C VAL A 96 4.07 11.78 2.86
N PRO A 97 4.81 10.71 2.54
CA PRO A 97 5.19 9.71 3.53
C PRO A 97 6.26 10.16 4.52
N TRP A 98 6.99 11.23 4.23
CA TRP A 98 8.10 11.66 5.08
C TRP A 98 7.83 12.93 5.87
N LYS A 99 6.83 13.73 5.45
CA LYS A 99 6.58 15.06 6.05
C LYS A 99 5.11 15.33 6.37
N LEU A 100 4.18 14.89 5.52
CA LEU A 100 2.79 15.35 5.57
C LEU A 100 1.83 14.34 6.24
N ASP A 101 2.08 13.06 6.02
CA ASP A 101 1.40 11.93 6.65
C ASP A 101 2.42 10.79 6.80
N VAL A 102 3.20 10.88 7.88
CA VAL A 102 4.43 10.10 8.07
C VAL A 102 4.15 8.61 8.07
N PHE A 103 4.93 7.88 7.27
CA PHE A 103 4.90 6.43 7.22
C PHE A 103 5.76 5.84 8.34
N ASP A 104 5.20 4.91 9.11
CA ASP A 104 5.91 4.25 10.19
C ASP A 104 6.80 3.12 9.67
N THR A 105 8.00 3.51 9.28
CA THR A 105 9.03 2.59 8.79
C THR A 105 9.52 1.64 9.86
N GLU A 106 9.49 2.04 11.13
CA GLU A 106 9.96 1.24 12.25
C GLU A 106 9.01 0.07 12.50
N THR A 107 7.71 0.34 12.65
CA THR A 107 6.69 -0.71 12.80
C THR A 107 6.66 -1.62 11.58
N PHE A 108 6.78 -1.05 10.36
CA PHE A 108 6.88 -1.85 9.15
C PHE A 108 8.06 -2.83 9.18
N ALA A 109 9.24 -2.37 9.56
CA ALA A 109 10.44 -3.19 9.60
C ALA A 109 10.39 -4.28 10.69
N ARG A 110 9.82 -3.96 11.85
CA ARG A 110 9.70 -4.89 12.99
C ARG A 110 8.58 -5.93 12.82
N SER A 111 7.60 -5.67 11.96
CA SER A 111 6.48 -6.57 11.75
C SER A 111 6.96 -7.93 11.19
N PRO A 112 6.58 -9.06 11.81
CA PRO A 112 6.96 -10.39 11.33
C PRO A 112 6.27 -10.79 10.03
N MET A 113 5.25 -10.04 9.61
CA MET A 113 4.51 -10.28 8.36
C MET A 113 5.46 -10.25 7.17
N LYS A 114 5.45 -11.31 6.36
CA LYS A 114 6.12 -11.29 5.05
C LYS A 114 5.33 -10.41 4.10
N PHE A 115 6.01 -9.47 3.46
CA PHE A 115 5.38 -8.55 2.52
C PHE A 115 6.10 -8.61 1.17
N THR A 116 5.38 -9.05 0.15
CA THR A 116 5.89 -9.21 -1.21
C THR A 116 5.21 -8.18 -2.12
N VAL A 117 6.00 -7.45 -2.88
CA VAL A 117 5.52 -6.53 -3.92
C VAL A 117 5.78 -7.17 -5.26
N VAL A 118 4.74 -7.26 -6.08
CA VAL A 118 4.87 -7.75 -7.45
C VAL A 118 5.10 -6.57 -8.38
N CYS A 119 6.21 -6.63 -9.12
CA CYS A 119 6.58 -5.67 -10.15
C CYS A 119 6.54 -6.32 -11.53
N THR A 120 6.63 -5.52 -12.58
CA THR A 120 6.80 -5.99 -13.96
C THR A 120 8.22 -5.69 -14.41
N ASP A 121 8.93 -6.71 -14.81
CA ASP A 121 10.22 -6.56 -15.51
C ASP A 121 9.98 -5.87 -16.86
N ILE A 122 10.60 -4.71 -17.05
CA ILE A 122 10.40 -3.89 -18.25
C ILE A 122 11.04 -4.48 -19.50
N GLU A 123 12.00 -5.37 -19.36
CA GLU A 123 12.67 -6.01 -20.51
C GLU A 123 11.90 -7.23 -20.99
N THR A 124 11.39 -8.03 -20.05
CA THR A 124 10.74 -9.31 -20.37
C THR A 124 9.21 -9.24 -20.33
N GLY A 125 8.63 -8.20 -19.71
CA GLY A 125 7.20 -8.08 -19.47
C GLY A 125 6.66 -9.08 -18.44
N LYS A 126 7.51 -9.82 -17.77
CA LYS A 126 7.12 -10.84 -16.79
C LYS A 126 7.01 -10.26 -15.38
N PRO A 127 6.17 -10.86 -14.53
CA PRO A 127 6.13 -10.48 -13.11
C PRO A 127 7.44 -10.89 -12.40
N CYS A 128 7.90 -10.05 -11.50
CA CYS A 128 9.06 -10.29 -10.64
C CYS A 128 8.78 -9.81 -9.20
#